data_8ac499ee61f7e835e4d9dd25f3b4566b
#
_entry.id   8ac499ee61f7e835e4d9dd25f3b4566b
#
_cell.length_a   1.000
_cell.length_b   1.000
_cell.length_c   1.000
_cell.angle_alpha   90.00
_cell.angle_beta   90.00
_cell.angle_gamma   90.00
#
_symmetry.space_group_name_H-M   'P 1'
#
loop_
_entity.id
_entity.type
_entity.pdbx_description
1 polymer ?
#
loop_
_entity_poly.entity_id
_entity_poly.type
_entity_poly.pdbx_seq_one_letter_code
_entity_poly.pdbx_strand_id
1 'polypeptide(L)'
;MNTTANAVAQMTPKMADDIIDLTPKERMIRRAKGHLGFQFGAFIVILFALLAIFAPLVAPHDPYIQDLSNRLVPPVWNAEGSWTHILGTDQLGRDYLSRLIYGARISMGVGFGAATLGCIIGVSIGLVAGYMGGRIDQGASFLLTCQLALPSLLL
;
A
#
# COMPACT_ATOMS: atom_id res chain seq x y z
N MET A 1 -45.67 -18.23 -1.48
CA MET A 1 -44.96 -17.00 -1.08
C MET A 1 -44.58 -16.99 0.41
N ASN A 2 -44.16 -18.10 1.06
CA ASN A 2 -43.90 -18.15 2.50
C ASN A 2 -42.58 -18.85 2.89
N THR A 3 -41.72 -19.17 1.93
CA THR A 3 -40.48 -19.93 2.24
C THR A 3 -39.33 -19.02 2.72
N THR A 4 -39.30 -17.79 2.26
CA THR A 4 -38.26 -16.81 2.66
C THR A 4 -38.52 -16.19 4.03
N ALA A 5 -39.78 -16.00 4.40
CA ALA A 5 -40.15 -15.48 5.72
C ALA A 5 -39.84 -16.47 6.85
N ASN A 6 -39.98 -17.77 6.61
CA ASN A 6 -39.64 -18.81 7.59
C ASN A 6 -38.11 -19.01 7.73
N ALA A 7 -37.34 -18.77 6.71
CA ALA A 7 -35.88 -18.83 6.79
C ALA A 7 -35.28 -17.67 7.63
N VAL A 8 -35.88 -16.50 7.57
CA VAL A 8 -35.52 -15.34 8.41
C VAL A 8 -35.95 -15.52 9.87
N ALA A 9 -37.09 -16.16 10.09
CA ALA A 9 -37.62 -16.43 11.45
C ALA A 9 -36.86 -17.56 12.18
N GLN A 10 -36.08 -18.36 11.45
CA GLN A 10 -35.23 -19.43 12.02
C GLN A 10 -33.77 -19.03 12.21
N MET A 11 -33.39 -17.77 11.97
CA MET A 11 -32.12 -17.23 12.47
C MET A 11 -32.23 -17.27 14.00
N THR A 12 -31.66 -18.36 14.56
CA THR A 12 -31.68 -18.65 15.99
C THR A 12 -31.14 -17.42 16.75
N PRO A 13 -31.81 -17.05 17.89
CA PRO A 13 -31.33 -15.94 18.74
C PRO A 13 -29.86 -16.03 19.09
N LYS A 14 -29.27 -17.22 19.08
CA LYS A 14 -27.86 -17.49 19.30
C LYS A 14 -26.94 -16.86 18.26
N MET A 15 -27.35 -16.73 16.98
CA MET A 15 -26.58 -16.02 15.95
C MET A 15 -26.64 -14.49 16.13
N ALA A 16 -27.73 -13.99 16.64
CA ALA A 16 -27.89 -12.56 16.96
C ALA A 16 -27.07 -12.19 18.21
N ASP A 17 -27.08 -13.06 19.23
CA ASP A 17 -26.32 -12.86 20.46
C ASP A 17 -24.80 -12.97 20.22
N ASP A 18 -24.32 -13.91 19.39
CA ASP A 18 -22.91 -14.02 18.98
C ASP A 18 -22.38 -12.77 18.24
N ILE A 19 -23.26 -11.98 17.64
CA ILE A 19 -22.89 -10.73 16.94
C ILE A 19 -22.87 -9.54 17.92
N ILE A 20 -23.64 -9.60 18.99
CA ILE A 20 -23.79 -8.50 19.97
C ILE A 20 -22.62 -8.48 20.95
N ASP A 21 -22.06 -9.63 21.31
CA ASP A 21 -20.99 -9.75 22.31
C ASP A 21 -19.56 -9.54 21.78
N LEU A 22 -19.38 -9.41 20.45
CA LEU A 22 -18.07 -9.13 19.88
C LEU A 22 -17.63 -7.69 20.16
N THR A 23 -16.49 -7.53 20.80
CA THR A 23 -15.89 -6.20 20.95
C THR A 23 -15.63 -5.53 19.59
N PRO A 24 -15.63 -4.20 19.50
CA PRO A 24 -15.38 -3.49 18.23
C PRO A 24 -14.11 -3.97 17.51
N LYS A 25 -13.07 -4.35 18.27
CA LYS A 25 -11.81 -4.90 17.74
C LYS A 25 -11.99 -6.27 17.09
N GLU A 26 -12.75 -7.17 17.71
CA GLU A 26 -13.01 -8.51 17.17
C GLU A 26 -13.85 -8.45 15.89
N ARG A 27 -14.82 -7.53 15.83
CA ARG A 27 -15.59 -7.29 14.61
C ARG A 27 -14.72 -6.79 13.45
N MET A 28 -13.78 -5.88 13.73
CA MET A 28 -12.82 -5.40 12.72
C MET A 28 -11.92 -6.53 12.22
N ILE A 29 -11.34 -7.31 13.12
CA ILE A 29 -10.46 -8.42 12.77
C ILE A 29 -11.21 -9.50 11.98
N ARG A 30 -12.43 -9.84 12.38
CA ARG A 30 -13.26 -10.83 11.68
C ARG A 30 -13.65 -10.37 10.28
N ARG A 31 -13.99 -9.08 10.11
CA ARG A 31 -14.25 -8.49 8.79
C ARG A 31 -13.00 -8.45 7.93
N ALA A 32 -11.86 -8.06 8.48
CA ALA A 32 -10.59 -8.05 7.76
C ALA A 32 -10.19 -9.45 7.29
N LYS A 33 -10.34 -10.48 8.13
CA LYS A 33 -10.08 -11.88 7.78
C LYS A 33 -11.09 -12.48 6.78
N GLY A 34 -12.28 -11.92 6.67
CA GLY A 34 -13.31 -12.36 5.72
C GLY A 34 -13.14 -11.81 4.31
N HIS A 35 -12.33 -10.76 4.11
CA HIS A 35 -12.15 -10.11 2.82
C HIS A 35 -10.82 -10.53 2.18
N LEU A 36 -10.88 -11.38 1.14
CA LEU A 36 -9.69 -11.82 0.37
C LEU A 36 -8.91 -10.65 -0.20
N GLY A 37 -9.58 -9.60 -0.71
CA GLY A 37 -8.91 -8.40 -1.22
C GLY A 37 -8.10 -7.66 -0.16
N PHE A 38 -8.61 -7.58 1.09
CA PHE A 38 -7.88 -6.97 2.20
C PHE A 38 -6.63 -7.80 2.56
N GLN A 39 -6.77 -9.13 2.64
CA GLN A 39 -5.64 -10.02 2.95
C GLN A 39 -4.56 -9.94 1.89
N PHE A 40 -4.94 -9.95 0.60
CA PHE A 40 -4.01 -9.84 -0.51
C PHE A 40 -3.30 -8.48 -0.53
N GLY A 41 -4.04 -7.39 -0.34
CA GLY A 41 -3.47 -6.05 -0.22
C GLY A 41 -2.52 -5.91 0.97
N ALA A 42 -2.92 -6.40 2.15
CA ALA A 42 -2.08 -6.40 3.34
C ALA A 42 -0.81 -7.23 3.14
N PHE A 43 -0.92 -8.41 2.50
CA PHE A 43 0.23 -9.25 2.17
C PHE A 43 1.24 -8.52 1.29
N ILE A 44 0.78 -7.85 0.22
CA ILE A 44 1.66 -7.08 -0.67
C ILE A 44 2.37 -5.96 0.10
N VAL A 45 1.64 -5.17 0.88
CA VAL A 45 2.23 -4.07 1.65
C VAL A 45 3.26 -4.58 2.66
N ILE A 46 2.94 -5.66 3.39
CA ILE A 46 3.86 -6.27 4.35
C ILE A 46 5.10 -6.82 3.63
N LEU A 47 4.93 -7.49 2.49
CA LEU A 47 6.03 -8.02 1.69
C LEU A 47 7.00 -6.89 1.28
N PHE A 48 6.47 -5.80 0.72
CA PHE A 48 7.31 -4.65 0.33
C PHE A 48 7.96 -3.96 1.54
N ALA A 49 7.26 -3.86 2.66
CA ALA A 49 7.82 -3.33 3.89
C ALA A 49 8.98 -4.18 4.42
N LEU A 50 8.82 -5.50 4.41
CA LEU A 50 9.88 -6.43 4.79
C LEU A 50 11.08 -6.33 3.82
N LEU A 51 10.85 -6.31 2.52
CA LEU A 51 11.90 -6.10 1.53
C LEU A 51 12.64 -4.77 1.75
N ALA A 52 11.92 -3.70 2.07
CA ALA A 52 12.52 -2.40 2.33
C ALA A 52 13.40 -2.38 3.61
N ILE A 53 12.93 -3.05 4.68
CA ILE A 53 13.66 -3.13 5.96
C ILE A 53 14.89 -4.03 5.81
N PHE A 54 14.70 -5.21 5.23
CA PHE A 54 15.74 -6.23 5.10
C PHE A 54 16.55 -6.13 3.80
N ALA A 55 16.41 -5.04 3.04
CA ALA A 55 17.13 -4.81 1.79
C ALA A 55 18.65 -5.12 1.88
N PRO A 56 19.40 -4.68 2.92
CA PRO A 56 20.83 -4.98 3.02
C PRO A 56 21.17 -6.46 3.22
N LEU A 57 20.21 -7.26 3.70
CA LEU A 57 20.39 -8.71 3.96
C LEU A 57 19.92 -9.55 2.77
N VAL A 58 18.96 -9.06 2.02
CA VAL A 58 18.30 -9.79 0.92
C VAL A 58 18.97 -9.50 -0.43
N ALA A 59 19.53 -8.30 -0.60
CA ALA A 59 20.20 -7.91 -1.84
C ALA A 59 21.51 -8.71 -2.03
N PRO A 60 21.67 -9.44 -3.15
CA PRO A 60 22.87 -10.24 -3.39
C PRO A 60 24.14 -9.38 -3.55
N HIS A 61 23.99 -8.17 -4.11
CA HIS A 61 25.09 -7.26 -4.41
C HIS A 61 24.78 -5.85 -3.92
N ASP A 62 25.81 -5.03 -3.80
CA ASP A 62 25.64 -3.60 -3.55
C ASP A 62 25.05 -2.93 -4.81
N PRO A 63 23.89 -2.23 -4.70
CA PRO A 63 23.20 -1.63 -5.84
C PRO A 63 23.96 -0.45 -6.47
N TYR A 64 24.99 0.07 -5.81
CA TYR A 64 25.74 1.24 -6.23
C TYR A 64 27.07 0.90 -6.92
N ILE A 65 27.62 -0.30 -6.69
CA ILE A 65 28.86 -0.74 -7.33
C ILE A 65 28.62 -0.92 -8.83
N GLN A 66 29.50 -0.31 -9.62
CA GLN A 66 29.50 -0.37 -11.08
C GLN A 66 30.59 -1.32 -11.56
N ASP A 67 30.21 -2.27 -12.41
CA ASP A 67 31.14 -3.18 -13.06
C ASP A 67 30.95 -3.13 -14.58
N LEU A 68 31.76 -2.31 -15.23
CA LEU A 68 31.65 -2.10 -16.68
C LEU A 68 32.01 -3.35 -17.49
N SER A 69 32.68 -4.34 -16.88
CA SER A 69 32.97 -5.62 -17.52
C SER A 69 31.75 -6.49 -17.66
N ASN A 70 30.81 -6.37 -16.71
CA ASN A 70 29.56 -7.11 -16.64
C ASN A 70 28.33 -6.23 -16.99
N ARG A 71 28.46 -5.31 -17.93
CA ARG A 71 27.35 -4.46 -18.39
C ARG A 71 26.40 -5.22 -19.31
N LEU A 72 25.09 -4.97 -19.16
CA LEU A 72 24.04 -5.54 -19.99
C LEU A 72 24.03 -7.08 -20.03
N VAL A 73 24.47 -7.72 -18.95
CA VAL A 73 24.32 -9.17 -18.81
C VAL A 73 22.83 -9.49 -18.75
N PRO A 74 22.33 -10.41 -19.60
CA PRO A 74 20.91 -10.76 -19.63
C PRO A 74 20.51 -11.55 -18.39
N PRO A 75 19.18 -11.62 -18.07
CA PRO A 75 18.67 -12.40 -16.94
C PRO A 75 18.96 -13.91 -17.08
N VAL A 76 18.92 -14.62 -15.96
CA VAL A 76 19.29 -16.05 -15.84
C VAL A 76 18.50 -17.00 -16.77
N TRP A 77 17.30 -16.64 -17.19
CA TRP A 77 16.51 -17.44 -18.14
C TRP A 77 16.92 -17.29 -19.60
N ASN A 78 17.88 -16.44 -19.88
CA ASN A 78 18.48 -16.31 -21.22
C ASN A 78 19.73 -17.21 -21.31
N ALA A 79 20.06 -17.69 -22.53
CA ALA A 79 21.20 -18.56 -22.78
C ALA A 79 22.54 -17.95 -22.35
N GLU A 80 22.66 -16.64 -22.41
CA GLU A 80 23.85 -15.87 -22.01
C GLU A 80 23.72 -15.30 -20.57
N GLY A 81 22.68 -15.70 -19.83
CA GLY A 81 22.43 -15.24 -18.46
C GLY A 81 23.36 -15.86 -17.45
N SER A 82 23.55 -15.18 -16.32
CA SER A 82 24.40 -15.63 -15.22
C SER A 82 23.61 -15.74 -13.92
N TRP A 83 23.85 -16.80 -13.16
CA TRP A 83 23.30 -16.95 -11.80
C TRP A 83 23.85 -15.92 -10.81
N THR A 84 24.95 -15.28 -11.14
CA THR A 84 25.53 -14.19 -10.34
C THR A 84 24.62 -12.96 -10.36
N HIS A 85 23.95 -12.71 -11.50
CA HIS A 85 23.02 -11.60 -11.69
C HIS A 85 21.67 -12.12 -12.17
N ILE A 86 20.81 -12.55 -11.23
CA ILE A 86 19.54 -13.26 -11.51
C ILE A 86 18.65 -12.48 -12.48
N LEU A 87 18.49 -11.17 -12.29
CA LEU A 87 17.74 -10.28 -13.19
C LEU A 87 18.62 -9.55 -14.22
N GLY A 88 19.90 -9.93 -14.29
CA GLY A 88 20.86 -9.28 -15.15
C GLY A 88 21.41 -7.97 -14.58
N THR A 89 22.13 -7.23 -15.43
CA THR A 89 22.77 -5.97 -15.07
C THR A 89 22.30 -4.81 -15.94
N ASP A 90 22.45 -3.59 -15.45
CA ASP A 90 22.13 -2.38 -16.20
C ASP A 90 23.29 -1.92 -17.12
N GLN A 91 23.11 -0.76 -17.74
CA GLN A 91 24.11 -0.16 -18.63
C GLN A 91 25.45 0.18 -17.94
N LEU A 92 25.46 0.26 -16.61
CA LEU A 92 26.62 0.53 -15.77
C LEU A 92 27.16 -0.74 -15.09
N GLY A 93 26.61 -1.92 -15.43
CA GLY A 93 26.97 -3.20 -14.84
C GLY A 93 26.49 -3.39 -13.39
N ARG A 94 25.51 -2.60 -12.94
CA ARG A 94 24.93 -2.75 -11.59
C ARG A 94 23.86 -3.83 -11.58
N ASP A 95 23.80 -4.61 -10.49
CA ASP A 95 22.84 -5.68 -10.34
C ASP A 95 21.40 -5.17 -10.29
N TYR A 96 20.56 -5.64 -11.22
CA TYR A 96 19.19 -5.18 -11.37
C TYR A 96 18.30 -5.60 -10.19
N LEU A 97 18.51 -6.82 -9.67
CA LEU A 97 17.74 -7.34 -8.53
C LEU A 97 18.02 -6.52 -7.26
N SER A 98 19.29 -6.26 -6.97
CA SER A 98 19.68 -5.46 -5.81
C SER A 98 19.12 -4.04 -5.88
N ARG A 99 19.15 -3.44 -7.07
CA ARG A 99 18.54 -2.11 -7.30
C ARG A 99 17.03 -2.11 -7.11
N LEU A 100 16.33 -3.16 -7.53
CA LEU A 100 14.89 -3.29 -7.34
C LEU A 100 14.53 -3.37 -5.85
N ILE A 101 15.29 -4.19 -5.09
CA ILE A 101 15.09 -4.35 -3.64
C ILE A 101 15.36 -3.03 -2.89
N TYR A 102 16.45 -2.34 -3.21
CA TYR A 102 16.73 -1.03 -2.61
C TYR A 102 15.76 0.06 -3.08
N GLY A 103 15.26 -0.03 -4.32
CA GLY A 103 14.21 0.83 -4.84
C GLY A 103 12.91 0.73 -4.02
N ALA A 104 12.56 -0.46 -3.55
CA ALA A 104 11.42 -0.65 -2.65
C ALA A 104 11.56 0.17 -1.36
N ARG A 105 12.76 0.27 -0.79
CA ARG A 105 13.04 1.08 0.41
C ARG A 105 12.79 2.57 0.16
N ILE A 106 13.25 3.08 -0.97
CA ILE A 106 13.04 4.49 -1.36
C ILE A 106 11.56 4.76 -1.59
N SER A 107 10.89 3.89 -2.35
CA SER A 107 9.46 4.02 -2.64
C SER A 107 8.60 3.98 -1.38
N MET A 108 8.89 3.07 -0.46
CA MET A 108 8.19 2.99 0.83
C MET A 108 8.45 4.24 1.68
N GLY A 109 9.70 4.73 1.73
CA GLY A 109 10.05 5.94 2.47
C GLY A 109 9.32 7.18 1.94
N VAL A 110 9.35 7.37 0.62
CA VAL A 110 8.64 8.48 -0.04
C VAL A 110 7.12 8.36 0.12
N GLY A 111 6.57 7.15 -0.11
CA GLY A 111 5.12 6.92 0.02
C GLY A 111 4.61 7.15 1.44
N PHE A 112 5.31 6.62 2.45
CA PHE A 112 4.96 6.81 3.86
C PHE A 112 5.14 8.26 4.30
N GLY A 113 6.23 8.90 3.88
CA GLY A 113 6.48 10.31 4.14
C GLY A 113 5.40 11.21 3.55
N ALA A 114 5.07 11.02 2.28
CA ALA A 114 4.01 11.78 1.61
C ALA A 114 2.63 11.56 2.25
N ALA A 115 2.29 10.31 2.58
CA ALA A 115 1.03 9.99 3.26
C ALA A 115 0.94 10.63 4.66
N THR A 116 2.03 10.60 5.43
CA THR A 116 2.09 11.21 6.76
C THR A 116 1.95 12.73 6.68
N LEU A 117 2.68 13.38 5.79
CA LEU A 117 2.59 14.83 5.58
C LEU A 117 1.18 15.22 5.10
N GLY A 118 0.63 14.48 4.13
CA GLY A 118 -0.74 14.71 3.65
C GLY A 118 -1.78 14.54 4.75
N CYS A 119 -1.62 13.55 5.62
CA CYS A 119 -2.49 13.33 6.77
C CYS A 119 -2.38 14.50 7.78
N ILE A 120 -1.17 14.93 8.14
CA ILE A 120 -0.97 16.04 9.06
C ILE A 120 -1.61 17.32 8.52
N ILE A 121 -1.34 17.65 7.26
CA ILE A 121 -1.90 18.86 6.63
C ILE A 121 -3.43 18.75 6.53
N GLY A 122 -3.95 17.64 6.02
CA GLY A 122 -5.39 17.44 5.83
C GLY A 122 -6.16 17.46 7.14
N VAL A 123 -5.66 16.77 8.19
CA VAL A 123 -6.28 16.78 9.52
C VAL A 123 -6.21 18.18 10.14
N SER A 124 -5.09 18.88 10.01
CA SER A 124 -4.95 20.24 10.53
C SER A 124 -5.94 21.22 9.90
N ILE A 125 -6.06 21.19 8.56
CA ILE A 125 -7.02 22.03 7.83
C ILE A 125 -8.46 21.64 8.21
N GLY A 126 -8.76 20.33 8.25
CA GLY A 126 -10.09 19.82 8.59
C GLY A 126 -10.51 20.18 10.02
N LEU A 127 -9.60 20.09 11.00
CA LEU A 127 -9.89 20.48 12.38
C LEU A 127 -10.13 21.99 12.51
N VAL A 128 -9.31 22.82 11.87
CA VAL A 128 -9.47 24.28 11.91
C VAL A 128 -10.78 24.68 11.23
N ALA A 129 -11.07 24.13 10.05
CA ALA A 129 -12.31 24.42 9.32
C ALA A 129 -13.55 23.97 10.11
N GLY A 130 -13.52 22.74 10.67
CA GLY A 130 -14.63 22.22 11.46
C GLY A 130 -14.86 22.94 12.79
N TYR A 131 -13.78 23.39 13.48
CA TYR A 131 -13.89 24.10 14.74
C TYR A 131 -14.35 25.55 14.57
N MET A 132 -13.79 26.26 13.58
CA MET A 132 -14.13 27.69 13.35
C MET A 132 -15.37 27.88 12.50
N GLY A 133 -15.73 26.92 11.66
CA GLY A 133 -16.93 26.96 10.81
C GLY A 133 -17.00 28.13 9.85
N GLY A 134 -18.19 28.41 9.34
CA GLY A 134 -18.52 29.62 8.59
C GLY A 134 -17.64 29.86 7.36
N ARG A 135 -17.01 31.04 7.29
CA ARG A 135 -16.18 31.47 6.13
C ARG A 135 -14.90 30.65 5.95
N ILE A 136 -14.36 30.09 7.04
CA ILE A 136 -13.13 29.27 7.00
C ILE A 136 -13.44 27.90 6.41
N ASP A 137 -14.55 27.30 6.80
CA ASP A 137 -15.02 26.03 6.25
C ASP A 137 -15.36 26.18 4.75
N GLN A 138 -16.01 27.28 4.35
CA GLN A 138 -16.26 27.58 2.93
C GLN A 138 -14.96 27.72 2.13
N GLY A 139 -13.93 28.39 2.69
CA GLY A 139 -12.63 28.55 2.06
C GLY A 139 -11.90 27.22 1.91
N ALA A 140 -11.89 26.37 2.94
CA ALA A 140 -11.30 25.03 2.91
C ALA A 140 -12.00 24.14 1.88
N SER A 141 -13.33 24.15 1.86
CA SER A 141 -14.14 23.40 0.90
C SER A 141 -13.90 23.87 -0.54
N PHE A 142 -13.76 25.18 -0.76
CA PHE A 142 -13.43 25.74 -2.07
C PHE A 142 -12.05 25.27 -2.56
N LEU A 143 -11.03 25.30 -1.70
CA LEU A 143 -9.69 24.81 -2.05
C LEU A 143 -9.70 23.32 -2.42
N LEU A 144 -10.41 22.49 -1.65
CA LEU A 144 -10.54 21.05 -1.94
C LEU A 144 -11.26 20.83 -3.28
N THR A 145 -12.32 21.58 -3.55
CA THR A 145 -13.04 21.48 -4.81
C THR A 145 -12.17 21.90 -6.00
N CYS A 146 -11.39 22.98 -5.88
CA CYS A 146 -10.43 23.40 -6.89
C CYS A 146 -9.36 22.34 -7.14
N GLN A 147 -8.83 21.71 -6.08
CA GLN A 147 -7.82 20.67 -6.21
C GLN A 147 -8.38 19.42 -6.91
N LEU A 148 -9.63 19.03 -6.63
CA LEU A 148 -10.28 17.91 -7.30
C LEU A 148 -10.68 18.21 -8.75
N ALA A 149 -10.91 19.47 -9.09
CA ALA A 149 -11.27 19.90 -10.44
C ALA A 149 -10.05 19.94 -11.40
N LEU A 150 -8.86 20.30 -10.88
CA LEU A 150 -7.63 20.42 -11.67
C LEU A 150 -7.19 19.13 -12.40
N PRO A 151 -7.20 17.93 -11.77
CA PRO A 151 -6.82 16.69 -12.45
C PRO A 151 -7.72 16.33 -13.64
N SER A 152 -9.00 16.71 -13.60
CA SER A 152 -9.96 16.41 -14.68
C SER A 152 -9.79 17.32 -15.91
N LEU A 153 -9.06 18.44 -15.77
CA LEU A 153 -8.76 19.37 -16.87
C LEU A 153 -7.40 19.09 -17.54
N LEU A 154 -6.54 18.30 -16.90
CA LEU A 154 -5.20 17.94 -17.41
C LEU A 154 -5.15 16.56 -18.10
N LEU A 155 -6.22 15.78 -18.04
CA LEU A 155 -6.43 14.50 -18.74
C LEU A 155 -7.29 14.70 -19.97
#